data_c24391f56faeac44d0e8280e3f02ae92
#
_entry.id   c24391f56faeac44d0e8280e3f02ae92
#
_cell.length_a   1.000
_cell.length_b   1.000
_cell.length_c   1.000
_cell.angle_alpha   90.00
_cell.angle_beta   90.00
_cell.angle_gamma   90.00
#
_symmetry.space_group_name_H-M   'P 1'
#
loop_
_entity.id
_entity.type
_entity.pdbx_description
1 polymer ?
#
loop_
_entity_poly.entity_id
_entity_poly.type
_entity_poly.pdbx_seq_one_letter_code
_entity_poly.pdbx_strand_id
1 'polypeptide(L)'
;MSDENEQCGHTTADGTPCQHPATDGDSCWIPAHGGNAENHGRPSLLDEYEDDILTGARQGMTLEGCARLAGVDESTLYSWINTYEDFSKSLKRARAHGELTHLQSVNDSGSRFILERSFGYYKKEKRELSTPDGEDGFSTTIVLDSEYVDDE
;
A
#
# COMPACT_ATOMS: atom_id res chain seq x y z
N MET A 1 32.26 -27.11 16.06
CA MET A 1 32.72 -25.78 16.45
C MET A 1 31.51 -25.11 17.00
N SER A 2 31.54 -24.87 18.29
CA SER A 2 30.40 -24.58 19.14
C SER A 2 29.93 -23.17 18.90
N ASP A 3 28.79 -23.00 18.26
CA ASP A 3 28.03 -21.78 18.39
C ASP A 3 27.43 -21.77 19.80
N GLU A 4 28.21 -21.33 20.76
CA GLU A 4 27.75 -20.99 22.10
C GLU A 4 26.83 -19.77 21.89
N ASN A 5 25.54 -20.02 21.95
CA ASN A 5 24.50 -19.02 21.98
C ASN A 5 24.68 -18.27 23.32
N GLU A 6 25.55 -17.23 23.29
CA GLU A 6 25.83 -16.44 24.47
C GLU A 6 24.54 -15.77 24.94
N GLN A 7 24.17 -16.06 26.16
CA GLN A 7 22.99 -15.46 26.79
C GLN A 7 23.31 -14.01 27.22
N CYS A 8 22.29 -13.15 27.22
CA CYS A 8 22.38 -11.81 27.70
C CYS A 8 22.91 -11.78 29.16
N GLY A 9 23.99 -11.03 29.42
CA GLY A 9 24.58 -10.93 30.73
C GLY A 9 23.82 -10.10 31.77
N HIS A 10 22.65 -9.57 31.43
CA HIS A 10 21.83 -8.73 32.29
C HIS A 10 20.83 -9.55 33.12
N THR A 11 20.41 -8.98 34.24
CA THR A 11 19.36 -9.54 35.11
C THR A 11 18.01 -8.84 34.88
N THR A 12 16.94 -9.61 35.00
CA THR A 12 15.55 -9.09 34.93
C THR A 12 15.21 -8.31 36.20
N ALA A 13 14.09 -7.59 36.19
CA ALA A 13 13.59 -6.84 37.34
C ALA A 13 13.38 -7.71 38.58
N ASP A 14 13.16 -9.01 38.39
CA ASP A 14 12.98 -10.00 39.47
C ASP A 14 14.30 -10.59 39.98
N GLY A 15 15.44 -10.09 39.50
CA GLY A 15 16.79 -10.54 39.90
C GLY A 15 17.22 -11.87 39.28
N THR A 16 16.49 -12.42 38.31
CA THR A 16 16.88 -13.62 37.56
C THR A 16 17.72 -13.28 36.33
N PRO A 17 18.65 -14.14 35.89
CA PRO A 17 19.38 -13.91 34.66
C PRO A 17 18.45 -13.83 33.45
N CYS A 18 18.71 -12.90 32.55
CA CYS A 18 17.97 -12.81 31.29
C CYS A 18 18.27 -14.05 30.43
N GLN A 19 17.21 -14.73 29.98
CA GLN A 19 17.34 -15.96 29.16
C GLN A 19 17.32 -15.67 27.64
N HIS A 20 17.26 -14.43 27.23
CA HIS A 20 17.33 -14.06 25.82
C HIS A 20 18.75 -14.21 25.28
N PRO A 21 18.91 -14.64 24.03
CA PRO A 21 20.23 -14.67 23.40
C PRO A 21 20.78 -13.24 23.26
N ALA A 22 22.07 -13.10 23.44
CA ALA A 22 22.77 -11.86 23.16
C ALA A 22 22.73 -11.60 21.63
N THR A 23 22.36 -10.39 21.24
CA THR A 23 22.24 -9.96 19.84
C THR A 23 23.23 -8.87 19.49
N ASP A 24 23.76 -8.17 20.50
CA ASP A 24 24.80 -7.15 20.33
C ASP A 24 25.74 -7.19 21.54
N GLY A 25 26.87 -7.91 21.38
CA GLY A 25 27.79 -8.17 22.49
C GLY A 25 27.09 -9.00 23.59
N ASP A 26 27.16 -8.54 24.84
CA ASP A 26 26.55 -9.19 26.01
C ASP A 26 25.06 -8.81 26.22
N SER A 27 24.49 -8.02 25.31
CA SER A 27 23.14 -7.46 25.45
C SER A 27 22.13 -8.17 24.55
N CYS A 28 20.93 -8.43 25.08
CA CYS A 28 19.80 -8.84 24.27
C CYS A 28 19.03 -7.60 23.74
N TRP A 29 18.03 -7.86 22.94
CA TRP A 29 17.22 -6.85 22.28
C TRP A 29 16.42 -5.92 23.22
N ILE A 30 16.30 -6.23 24.48
CA ILE A 30 15.53 -5.40 25.43
C ILE A 30 16.29 -4.09 25.68
N PRO A 31 15.67 -2.90 25.45
CA PRO A 31 16.35 -1.61 25.62
C PRO A 31 16.91 -1.40 27.04
N ALA A 32 16.22 -1.91 28.06
CA ALA A 32 16.69 -1.85 29.44
C ALA A 32 17.97 -2.65 29.69
N HIS A 33 18.34 -3.56 28.79
CA HIS A 33 19.56 -4.35 28.82
C HIS A 33 20.64 -3.80 27.85
N GLY A 34 20.46 -2.58 27.36
CA GLY A 34 21.37 -1.93 26.42
C GLY A 34 21.16 -2.36 24.96
N GLY A 35 20.13 -3.13 24.69
CA GLY A 35 19.79 -3.55 23.33
C GLY A 35 19.16 -2.44 22.49
N ASN A 36 19.35 -2.52 21.19
CA ASN A 36 18.69 -1.62 20.26
C ASN A 36 17.35 -2.22 19.80
N ALA A 37 16.24 -1.64 20.24
CA ALA A 37 14.90 -2.08 19.89
C ALA A 37 14.58 -1.95 18.38
N GLU A 38 15.37 -1.19 17.63
CA GLU A 38 15.12 -0.98 16.19
C GLU A 38 15.39 -2.22 15.33
N ASN A 39 16.15 -3.20 15.84
CA ASN A 39 16.49 -4.42 15.11
C ASN A 39 15.77 -5.68 15.60
N HIS A 40 14.75 -5.57 16.45
CA HIS A 40 14.12 -6.70 17.11
C HIS A 40 12.66 -6.89 16.69
N GLY A 41 12.53 -7.54 15.65
CA GLY A 41 11.38 -8.21 15.15
C GLY A 41 11.83 -9.30 14.20
N ARG A 42 11.01 -10.32 14.01
CA ARG A 42 11.10 -11.16 12.84
C ARG A 42 11.35 -10.23 11.64
N PRO A 43 12.38 -10.51 10.80
CA PRO A 43 12.62 -9.71 9.61
C PRO A 43 11.32 -9.37 8.95
N SER A 44 11.11 -8.10 8.58
CA SER A 44 9.88 -7.71 7.92
C SER A 44 9.75 -8.56 6.68
N LEU A 45 8.64 -9.28 6.55
CA LEU A 45 8.33 -10.01 5.32
C LEU A 45 8.18 -9.05 4.12
N LEU A 46 8.19 -7.73 4.37
CA LEU A 46 8.07 -6.72 3.31
C LEU A 46 9.14 -6.90 2.23
N ASP A 47 10.40 -7.13 2.62
CA ASP A 47 11.51 -7.26 1.66
C ASP A 47 11.29 -8.42 0.67
N GLU A 48 10.60 -9.49 1.12
CA GLU A 48 10.28 -10.64 0.29
C GLU A 48 9.18 -10.33 -0.73
N TYR A 49 8.21 -9.48 -0.38
CA TYR A 49 7.01 -9.21 -1.17
C TYR A 49 7.00 -7.85 -1.85
N GLU A 50 7.96 -6.96 -1.54
CA GLU A 50 7.99 -5.59 -2.04
C GLU A 50 8.01 -5.54 -3.57
N ASP A 51 8.85 -6.36 -4.21
CA ASP A 51 8.99 -6.34 -5.68
C ASP A 51 7.69 -6.74 -6.40
N ASP A 52 6.96 -7.72 -5.88
CA ASP A 52 5.69 -8.15 -6.47
C ASP A 52 4.62 -7.06 -6.31
N ILE A 53 4.55 -6.44 -5.13
CA ILE A 53 3.62 -5.33 -4.87
C ILE A 53 3.91 -4.15 -5.80
N LEU A 54 5.17 -3.74 -5.93
CA LEU A 54 5.57 -2.62 -6.78
C LEU A 54 5.36 -2.95 -8.27
N THR A 55 5.53 -4.20 -8.67
CA THR A 55 5.26 -4.65 -10.03
C THR A 55 3.78 -4.57 -10.36
N GLY A 56 2.90 -5.05 -9.47
CA GLY A 56 1.47 -4.91 -9.62
C GLY A 56 1.03 -3.43 -9.70
N ALA A 57 1.61 -2.60 -8.85
CA ALA A 57 1.33 -1.15 -8.83
C ALA A 57 1.74 -0.46 -10.15
N ARG A 58 2.88 -0.83 -10.74
CA ARG A 58 3.32 -0.32 -12.06
C ARG A 58 2.42 -0.77 -13.20
N GLN A 59 1.72 -1.89 -13.05
CA GLN A 59 0.74 -2.39 -14.03
C GLN A 59 -0.65 -1.76 -13.86
N GLY A 60 -0.82 -0.86 -12.90
CA GLY A 60 -2.09 -0.19 -12.63
C GLY A 60 -3.09 -1.03 -11.84
N MET A 61 -2.64 -2.04 -11.10
CA MET A 61 -3.50 -2.81 -10.21
C MET A 61 -4.00 -1.96 -9.03
N THR A 62 -5.15 -2.32 -8.49
CA THR A 62 -5.62 -1.78 -7.20
C THR A 62 -4.71 -2.25 -6.06
N LEU A 63 -4.74 -1.60 -4.90
CA LEU A 63 -3.94 -2.01 -3.75
C LEU A 63 -4.28 -3.44 -3.31
N GLU A 64 -5.57 -3.79 -3.31
CA GLU A 64 -6.05 -5.14 -3.03
C GLU A 64 -5.52 -6.15 -4.07
N GLY A 65 -5.43 -5.71 -5.33
CA GLY A 65 -4.83 -6.50 -6.41
C GLY A 65 -3.35 -6.76 -6.18
N CYS A 66 -2.61 -5.74 -5.76
CA CYS A 66 -1.18 -5.87 -5.41
C CYS A 66 -0.97 -6.81 -4.22
N ALA A 67 -1.80 -6.71 -3.18
CA ALA A 67 -1.75 -7.62 -2.03
C ALA A 67 -1.97 -9.08 -2.46
N ARG A 68 -3.00 -9.33 -3.29
CA ARG A 68 -3.27 -10.67 -3.83
C ARG A 68 -2.15 -11.20 -4.72
N LEU A 69 -1.51 -10.35 -5.52
CA LEU A 69 -0.38 -10.73 -6.37
C LEU A 69 0.80 -11.20 -5.51
N ALA A 70 1.11 -10.46 -4.46
CA ALA A 70 2.17 -10.80 -3.51
C ALA A 70 1.79 -11.94 -2.55
N GLY A 71 0.53 -12.38 -2.51
CA GLY A 71 0.08 -13.44 -1.60
C GLY A 71 -0.04 -12.99 -0.14
N VAL A 72 -0.22 -11.69 0.10
CA VAL A 72 -0.39 -11.12 1.44
C VAL A 72 -1.81 -10.61 1.64
N ASP A 73 -2.22 -10.50 2.89
CA ASP A 73 -3.51 -9.91 3.25
C ASP A 73 -3.51 -8.39 3.05
N GLU A 74 -4.65 -7.84 2.66
CA GLU A 74 -4.81 -6.39 2.46
C GLU A 74 -4.44 -5.59 3.71
N SER A 75 -4.84 -6.06 4.89
CA SER A 75 -4.54 -5.40 6.15
C SER A 75 -3.03 -5.34 6.41
N THR A 76 -2.29 -6.37 5.99
CA THR A 76 -0.83 -6.41 6.06
C THR A 76 -0.21 -5.36 5.15
N LEU A 77 -0.69 -5.25 3.90
CA LEU A 77 -0.22 -4.23 2.97
C LEU A 77 -0.46 -2.81 3.52
N TYR A 78 -1.67 -2.52 4.03
CA TYR A 78 -1.97 -1.22 4.62
C TYR A 78 -1.15 -0.94 5.88
N SER A 79 -0.86 -1.95 6.70
CA SER A 79 0.05 -1.82 7.84
C SER A 79 1.45 -1.43 7.39
N TRP A 80 1.97 -2.07 6.33
CA TRP A 80 3.28 -1.72 5.77
C TRP A 80 3.33 -0.31 5.19
N ILE A 81 2.30 0.12 4.48
CA ILE A 81 2.19 1.50 3.95
C ILE A 81 2.28 2.54 5.08
N ASN A 82 1.67 2.24 6.22
CA ASN A 82 1.66 3.15 7.38
C ASN A 82 2.94 3.08 8.21
N THR A 83 3.61 1.94 8.23
CA THR A 83 4.78 1.70 9.08
C THR A 83 6.09 2.07 8.38
N TYR A 84 6.20 1.74 7.09
CA TYR A 84 7.43 1.92 6.31
C TYR A 84 7.31 3.08 5.31
N GLU A 85 7.83 4.24 5.70
CA GLU A 85 7.72 5.46 4.89
C GLU A 85 8.36 5.33 3.51
N ASP A 86 9.52 4.67 3.41
CA ASP A 86 10.22 4.50 2.14
C ASP A 86 9.47 3.55 1.20
N PHE A 87 8.89 2.47 1.73
CA PHE A 87 7.99 1.62 0.96
C PHE A 87 6.76 2.40 0.48
N SER A 88 6.14 3.21 1.33
CA SER A 88 5.00 4.06 0.96
C SER A 88 5.34 5.00 -0.19
N LYS A 89 6.53 5.62 -0.17
CA LYS A 89 7.03 6.48 -1.26
C LYS A 89 7.26 5.70 -2.56
N SER A 90 7.90 4.52 -2.44
CA SER A 90 8.15 3.63 -3.57
C SER A 90 6.84 3.18 -4.22
N LEU A 91 5.85 2.80 -3.43
CA LEU A 91 4.53 2.38 -3.89
C LEU A 91 3.77 3.51 -4.60
N LYS A 92 3.76 4.72 -4.03
CA LYS A 92 3.16 5.90 -4.67
C LYS A 92 3.80 6.18 -6.03
N ARG A 93 5.14 6.09 -6.10
CA ARG A 93 5.87 6.27 -7.36
C ARG A 93 5.55 5.18 -8.37
N ALA A 94 5.47 3.93 -7.96
CA ALA A 94 5.09 2.81 -8.81
C ALA A 94 3.68 3.00 -9.40
N ARG A 95 2.71 3.40 -8.57
CA ARG A 95 1.33 3.72 -9.02
C ARG A 95 1.32 4.87 -10.03
N ALA A 96 2.06 5.95 -9.78
CA ALA A 96 2.15 7.08 -10.73
C ALA A 96 2.72 6.65 -12.09
N HIS A 97 3.68 5.71 -12.12
CA HIS A 97 4.17 5.12 -13.37
C HIS A 97 3.10 4.31 -14.09
N GLY A 98 2.33 3.50 -13.37
CA GLY A 98 1.20 2.75 -13.93
C GLY A 98 0.14 3.67 -14.53
N GLU A 99 -0.24 4.71 -13.80
CA GLU A 99 -1.18 5.73 -14.25
C GLU A 99 -0.70 6.42 -15.52
N LEU A 100 0.56 6.87 -15.56
CA LEU A 100 1.16 7.50 -16.75
C LEU A 100 1.13 6.56 -17.95
N THR A 101 1.45 5.29 -17.79
CA THR A 101 1.42 4.29 -18.86
C THR A 101 0.02 4.16 -19.45
N HIS A 102 -1.00 4.09 -18.64
CA HIS A 102 -2.38 3.99 -19.11
C HIS A 102 -2.91 5.29 -19.69
N LEU A 103 -2.48 6.47 -19.21
CA LEU A 103 -2.79 7.76 -19.81
C LEU A 103 -2.20 7.89 -21.22
N GLN A 104 -0.98 7.40 -21.46
CA GLN A 104 -0.37 7.40 -22.77
C GLN A 104 -1.12 6.48 -23.76
N SER A 105 -1.79 5.47 -23.26
CA SER A 105 -2.59 4.51 -24.03
C SER A 105 -4.10 4.71 -23.85
N VAL A 106 -4.56 5.91 -23.51
CA VAL A 106 -5.96 6.20 -23.16
C VAL A 106 -6.98 5.87 -24.29
N ASN A 107 -6.53 5.78 -25.52
CA ASN A 107 -7.36 5.37 -26.65
C ASN A 107 -7.66 3.86 -26.66
N ASP A 108 -6.87 3.06 -25.95
CA ASP A 108 -7.16 1.66 -25.74
C ASP A 108 -8.23 1.46 -24.65
N SER A 109 -9.19 0.57 -24.95
CA SER A 109 -10.32 0.31 -24.05
C SER A 109 -9.87 -0.31 -22.70
N GLY A 110 -8.81 -1.14 -22.73
CA GLY A 110 -8.24 -1.75 -21.54
C GLY A 110 -7.59 -0.72 -20.63
N SER A 111 -6.80 0.18 -21.18
CA SER A 111 -6.16 1.27 -20.42
C SER A 111 -7.20 2.20 -19.81
N ARG A 112 -8.28 2.53 -20.53
CA ARG A 112 -9.37 3.34 -20.02
C ARG A 112 -10.09 2.65 -18.85
N PHE A 113 -10.35 1.35 -18.96
CA PHE A 113 -10.96 0.58 -17.88
C PHE A 113 -10.09 0.59 -16.61
N ILE A 114 -8.77 0.44 -16.75
CA ILE A 114 -7.83 0.49 -15.62
C ILE A 114 -7.81 1.89 -14.98
N LEU A 115 -7.80 2.95 -15.78
CA LEU A 115 -7.86 4.33 -15.26
C LEU A 115 -9.14 4.57 -14.44
N GLU A 116 -10.27 4.09 -14.91
CA GLU A 116 -11.54 4.23 -14.18
C GLU A 116 -11.53 3.43 -12.87
N ARG A 117 -11.04 2.18 -12.89
CA ARG A 117 -11.12 1.26 -11.73
C ARG A 117 -10.05 1.49 -10.68
N SER A 118 -8.81 1.78 -11.09
CA SER A 118 -7.67 1.84 -10.18
C SER A 118 -7.26 3.25 -9.81
N PHE A 119 -7.64 4.24 -10.63
CA PHE A 119 -7.21 5.63 -10.47
C PHE A 119 -8.37 6.63 -10.35
N GLY A 120 -9.63 6.17 -10.44
CA GLY A 120 -10.80 7.00 -10.21
C GLY A 120 -11.16 7.95 -11.35
N TYR A 121 -10.61 7.74 -12.56
CA TYR A 121 -11.02 8.52 -13.72
C TYR A 121 -12.45 8.16 -14.12
N TYR A 122 -13.21 9.14 -14.59
CA TYR A 122 -14.56 8.91 -15.11
C TYR A 122 -14.83 9.78 -16.33
N LYS A 123 -15.68 9.28 -17.22
CA LYS A 123 -16.15 10.02 -18.39
C LYS A 123 -17.45 10.74 -18.07
N LYS A 124 -17.48 12.07 -18.14
CA LYS A 124 -18.73 12.84 -18.09
C LYS A 124 -19.43 12.71 -19.44
N GLU A 125 -20.54 11.97 -19.51
CA GLU A 125 -21.42 11.96 -20.68
C GLU A 125 -22.63 12.86 -20.40
N LYS A 126 -22.72 13.95 -21.16
CA LYS A 126 -23.94 14.75 -21.22
C LYS A 126 -24.81 14.18 -22.34
N ARG A 127 -25.86 13.45 -22.00
CA ARG A 127 -26.89 13.03 -22.98
C ARG A 127 -27.97 14.08 -23.00
N GLU A 128 -28.13 14.78 -24.13
CA GLU A 128 -29.32 15.54 -24.42
C GLU A 128 -30.34 14.59 -25.07
N LEU A 129 -31.37 14.23 -24.33
CA LEU A 129 -32.53 13.50 -24.89
C LEU A 129 -33.39 14.54 -25.59
N SER A 130 -33.30 14.61 -26.93
CA SER A 130 -34.25 15.32 -27.76
C SER A 130 -35.37 14.33 -28.09
N THR A 131 -36.62 14.68 -27.73
CA THR A 131 -37.81 14.00 -28.22
C THR A 131 -38.03 14.31 -29.70
N PRO A 132 -38.36 13.33 -30.54
CA PRO A 132 -38.51 13.53 -31.99
C PRO A 132 -39.71 14.38 -32.41
N ASP A 133 -40.62 14.68 -31.53
CA ASP A 133 -41.83 15.48 -31.83
C ASP A 133 -41.77 16.81 -31.07
N GLY A 134 -41.70 17.90 -31.82
CA GLY A 134 -41.47 19.27 -31.38
C GLY A 134 -42.66 19.94 -30.75
N GLU A 135 -43.33 19.34 -29.76
CA GLU A 135 -44.30 20.02 -28.91
C GLU A 135 -44.03 19.67 -27.45
N ASP A 136 -43.57 20.68 -26.68
CA ASP A 136 -43.45 20.72 -25.21
C ASP A 136 -42.69 19.56 -24.56
N GLY A 137 -41.44 19.36 -24.98
CA GLY A 137 -40.53 18.37 -24.41
C GLY A 137 -40.04 18.79 -23.04
N PHE A 138 -40.31 17.99 -22.02
CA PHE A 138 -39.62 18.07 -20.73
C PHE A 138 -38.11 17.86 -20.95
N SER A 139 -37.35 18.94 -20.87
CA SER A 139 -35.87 18.85 -20.82
C SER A 139 -35.47 18.46 -19.40
N THR A 140 -35.30 17.17 -19.14
CA THR A 140 -34.70 16.73 -17.87
C THR A 140 -33.19 16.69 -18.03
N THR A 141 -32.53 17.74 -17.59
CA THR A 141 -31.05 17.76 -17.45
C THR A 141 -30.69 17.05 -16.16
N ILE A 142 -30.26 15.80 -16.23
CA ILE A 142 -29.65 15.13 -15.08
C ILE A 142 -28.21 15.59 -15.02
N VAL A 143 -27.91 16.57 -14.17
CA VAL A 143 -26.55 16.95 -13.81
C VAL A 143 -26.16 16.05 -12.63
N LEU A 144 -25.37 15.02 -12.87
CA LEU A 144 -24.70 14.31 -11.80
C LEU A 144 -23.47 15.15 -11.41
N ASP A 145 -23.68 16.05 -10.47
CA ASP A 145 -22.61 16.80 -9.87
C ASP A 145 -22.04 15.95 -8.73
N SER A 146 -20.83 15.41 -8.91
CA SER A 146 -20.07 14.88 -7.80
C SER A 146 -19.29 16.04 -7.23
N GLU A 147 -19.84 16.70 -6.20
CA GLU A 147 -19.08 17.61 -5.37
C GLU A 147 -17.98 16.78 -4.67
N TYR A 148 -16.75 16.97 -5.11
CA TYR A 148 -15.59 16.58 -4.34
C TYR A 148 -15.50 17.57 -3.18
N VAL A 149 -15.85 17.11 -1.99
CA VAL A 149 -15.68 17.89 -0.76
C VAL A 149 -14.23 17.72 -0.33
N ASP A 150 -13.43 18.76 -0.53
CA ASP A 150 -12.15 18.91 0.13
C ASP A 150 -12.43 19.21 1.61
N ASP A 151 -12.25 18.23 2.50
CA ASP A 151 -12.14 18.45 3.93
C ASP A 151 -10.72 18.92 4.24
N GLU A 152 -10.62 20.17 4.71
CA GLU A 152 -9.41 20.78 5.27
C GLU A 152 -8.99 20.13 6.60
#